data_ea036c7180cf8f6471f986f42fb2e93d
#
_entry.id   ea036c7180cf8f6471f986f42fb2e93d
#
_cell.length_a   1.000
_cell.length_b   1.000
_cell.length_c   1.000
_cell.angle_alpha   90.00
_cell.angle_beta   90.00
_cell.angle_gamma   90.00
#
_symmetry.space_group_name_H-M   'P 1'
#
loop_
_entity.id
_entity.type
_entity.pdbx_description
1 polymer ?
#
loop_
_entity_poly.entity_id
_entity_poly.type
_entity_poly.pdbx_seq_one_letter_code
_entity_poly.pdbx_strand_id
1 'polypeptide(L)'
;MSVTSQPLIVVRDVEAASRWYCTLLGATSGHGGPEYERVMVGDEFVLQLHAWDVHDHQHLGDPEVPVGNGAVLWFEVADFEAAVARARALGATVLEDVHENPGANHLELWLRDPDGYVVVLASTPA
;
A
#
# COMPACT_ATOMS: atom_id res chain seq x y z
N MET A 1 -14.36 -5.34 -22.70
CA MET A 1 -14.53 -5.70 -21.28
C MET A 1 -13.32 -5.22 -20.50
N SER A 2 -13.53 -4.51 -19.40
CA SER A 2 -12.45 -4.02 -18.55
C SER A 2 -12.57 -4.58 -17.14
N VAL A 3 -11.43 -4.72 -16.48
CA VAL A 3 -11.36 -5.11 -15.08
C VAL A 3 -10.47 -4.08 -14.37
N THR A 4 -10.97 -3.52 -13.28
CA THR A 4 -10.20 -2.58 -12.46
C THR A 4 -9.93 -3.25 -11.11
N SER A 5 -8.65 -3.35 -10.77
CA SER A 5 -8.26 -3.89 -9.47
C SER A 5 -8.38 -2.80 -8.40
N GLN A 6 -9.11 -3.11 -7.33
CA GLN A 6 -9.39 -2.14 -6.25
C GLN A 6 -9.22 -2.82 -4.89
N PRO A 7 -7.99 -3.20 -4.53
CA PRO A 7 -7.74 -3.91 -3.29
C PRO A 7 -8.13 -3.07 -2.07
N LEU A 8 -8.62 -3.75 -1.04
CA LEU A 8 -8.97 -3.14 0.23
C LEU A 8 -8.22 -3.85 1.35
N ILE A 9 -7.62 -3.09 2.25
CA ILE A 9 -6.97 -3.63 3.43
C ILE A 9 -7.56 -3.01 4.69
N VAL A 10 -7.54 -3.78 5.76
CA VAL A 10 -7.98 -3.32 7.08
C VAL A 10 -6.78 -2.78 7.84
N VAL A 11 -6.92 -1.60 8.41
CA VAL A 11 -5.85 -0.91 9.15
C VAL A 11 -6.38 -0.42 10.49
N ARG A 12 -5.48 -0.27 11.46
CA ARG A 12 -5.86 0.16 12.80
C ARG A 12 -6.24 1.63 12.87
N ASP A 13 -5.59 2.46 12.08
CA ASP A 13 -5.82 3.90 12.04
C ASP A 13 -5.86 4.33 10.58
N VAL A 14 -7.07 4.51 10.06
CA VAL A 14 -7.28 4.82 8.64
C VAL A 14 -6.60 6.14 8.25
N GLU A 15 -6.71 7.17 9.09
CA GLU A 15 -6.13 8.46 8.78
C GLU A 15 -4.60 8.43 8.79
N ALA A 16 -4.01 7.72 9.75
CA ALA A 16 -2.55 7.54 9.79
C ALA A 16 -2.06 6.70 8.61
N ALA A 17 -2.77 5.62 8.28
CA ALA A 17 -2.44 4.79 7.12
C ALA A 17 -2.57 5.58 5.82
N SER A 18 -3.61 6.41 5.69
CA SER A 18 -3.79 7.28 4.53
C SER A 18 -2.60 8.21 4.35
N ARG A 19 -2.16 8.88 5.42
CA ARG A 19 -0.98 9.75 5.35
C ARG A 19 0.26 8.98 4.91
N TRP A 20 0.46 7.78 5.46
CA TRP A 20 1.60 6.94 5.13
C TRP A 20 1.61 6.56 3.64
N TYR A 21 0.49 6.02 3.13
CA TYR A 21 0.40 5.60 1.72
C TYR A 21 0.42 6.78 0.76
N CYS A 22 -0.28 7.87 1.09
CA CYS A 22 -0.28 9.06 0.24
C CYS A 22 1.12 9.67 0.13
N THR A 23 1.86 9.71 1.23
CA THR A 23 3.25 10.21 1.21
C THR A 23 4.14 9.28 0.41
N LEU A 24 4.06 7.97 0.68
CA LEU A 24 4.91 6.98 -0.02
C LEU A 24 4.69 7.01 -1.53
N LEU A 25 3.44 7.01 -1.96
CA LEU A 25 3.08 6.87 -3.38
C LEU A 25 2.97 8.21 -4.12
N GLY A 26 3.06 9.33 -3.41
CA GLY A 26 2.74 10.63 -4.01
C GLY A 26 1.27 10.72 -4.38
N ALA A 27 0.42 10.11 -3.58
CA ALA A 27 -1.02 10.03 -3.80
C ALA A 27 -1.78 11.05 -2.96
N THR A 28 -3.09 11.11 -3.15
CA THR A 28 -3.97 11.99 -2.41
C THR A 28 -5.12 11.22 -1.78
N SER A 29 -5.71 11.80 -0.72
CA SER A 29 -6.89 11.27 -0.07
C SER A 29 -8.12 11.53 -0.92
N GLY A 30 -8.89 10.48 -1.21
CA GLY A 30 -10.10 10.60 -2.04
C GLY A 30 -11.39 10.57 -1.25
N HIS A 31 -11.36 10.25 0.04
CA HIS A 31 -12.55 10.17 0.88
C HIS A 31 -12.35 10.90 2.21
N GLY A 32 -11.35 10.47 2.99
CA GLY A 32 -11.08 11.03 4.31
C GLY A 32 -11.97 10.45 5.40
N GLY A 33 -11.53 10.62 6.64
CA GLY A 33 -12.24 10.18 7.82
C GLY A 33 -11.66 8.91 8.44
N PRO A 34 -12.18 8.51 9.62
CA PRO A 34 -11.57 7.44 10.42
C PRO A 34 -12.03 6.03 10.03
N GLU A 35 -13.05 5.87 9.20
CA GLU A 35 -13.63 4.56 8.92
C GLU A 35 -13.23 3.99 7.57
N TYR A 36 -13.05 4.84 6.56
CA TYR A 36 -12.79 4.42 5.18
C TYR A 36 -12.00 5.47 4.44
N GLU A 37 -11.14 5.03 3.53
CA GLU A 37 -10.33 5.93 2.71
C GLU A 37 -10.08 5.31 1.33
N ARG A 38 -9.91 6.16 0.34
CA ARG A 38 -9.41 5.81 -0.98
C ARG A 38 -8.12 6.55 -1.25
N VAL A 39 -7.06 5.81 -1.51
CA VAL A 39 -5.76 6.37 -1.89
C VAL A 39 -5.78 6.59 -3.40
N MET A 40 -5.71 7.85 -3.82
CA MET A 40 -5.94 8.28 -5.20
C MET A 40 -4.66 8.67 -5.90
N VAL A 41 -4.52 8.21 -7.14
CA VAL A 41 -3.52 8.72 -8.08
C VAL A 41 -4.30 9.21 -9.29
N GLY A 42 -4.40 10.54 -9.46
CA GLY A 42 -5.30 11.13 -10.45
C GLY A 42 -6.74 10.73 -10.17
N ASP A 43 -7.42 10.21 -11.16
CA ASP A 43 -8.83 9.81 -11.07
C ASP A 43 -9.02 8.35 -10.64
N GLU A 44 -7.93 7.62 -10.42
CA GLU A 44 -7.99 6.22 -10.04
C GLU A 44 -7.63 6.02 -8.57
N PHE A 45 -8.35 5.17 -7.88
CA PHE A 45 -7.89 4.76 -6.56
C PHE A 45 -7.15 3.43 -6.66
N VAL A 46 -5.96 3.41 -6.05
CA VAL A 46 -5.04 2.28 -6.13
C VAL A 46 -5.13 1.38 -4.91
N LEU A 47 -5.77 1.85 -3.85
CA LEU A 47 -5.90 1.14 -2.59
C LEU A 47 -7.08 1.71 -1.81
N GLN A 48 -7.81 0.82 -1.12
CA GLN A 48 -8.84 1.21 -0.16
C GLN A 48 -8.36 0.85 1.24
N LEU A 49 -8.63 1.72 2.21
CA LEU A 49 -8.33 1.50 3.61
C LEU A 49 -9.63 1.46 4.40
N HIS A 50 -9.74 0.51 5.32
CA HIS A 50 -10.95 0.33 6.11
C HIS A 50 -10.58 0.14 7.58
N ALA A 51 -11.40 0.68 8.47
CA ALA A 51 -11.14 0.54 9.90
C ALA A 51 -11.24 -0.91 10.35
N TRP A 52 -10.38 -1.27 11.32
CA TRP A 52 -10.26 -2.62 11.84
C TRP A 52 -11.55 -3.10 12.51
N ASP A 53 -12.18 -2.24 13.29
CA ASP A 53 -13.33 -2.59 14.11
C ASP A 53 -14.61 -2.03 13.49
N VAL A 54 -15.13 -2.75 12.49
CA VAL A 54 -16.34 -2.33 11.78
C VAL A 54 -17.40 -3.41 11.92
N HIS A 55 -18.48 -3.07 12.59
CA HIS A 55 -19.56 -4.00 12.90
C HIS A 55 -20.33 -4.51 11.69
N ASP A 56 -20.23 -3.84 10.54
CA ASP A 56 -20.97 -4.18 9.33
C ASP A 56 -20.30 -5.27 8.50
N HIS A 57 -19.05 -5.61 8.79
CA HIS A 57 -18.25 -6.55 8.00
C HIS A 57 -17.76 -7.73 8.83
N GLN A 58 -18.57 -8.80 8.86
CA GLN A 58 -18.23 -9.98 9.68
C GLN A 58 -17.01 -10.76 9.17
N HIS A 59 -16.54 -10.50 7.97
CA HIS A 59 -15.41 -11.22 7.37
C HIS A 59 -14.17 -10.34 7.21
N LEU A 60 -14.17 -9.15 7.78
CA LEU A 60 -13.12 -8.17 7.60
C LEU A 60 -12.66 -7.62 8.95
N GLY A 61 -11.35 -7.63 9.17
CA GLY A 61 -10.77 -7.03 10.36
C GLY A 61 -11.01 -7.80 11.65
N ASP A 62 -11.06 -9.13 11.57
CA ASP A 62 -11.20 -9.98 12.75
C ASP A 62 -9.79 -10.26 13.31
N PRO A 63 -9.47 -9.75 14.52
CA PRO A 63 -8.14 -9.93 15.11
C PRO A 63 -7.87 -11.38 15.54
N GLU A 64 -8.89 -12.22 15.64
CA GLU A 64 -8.73 -13.63 16.00
C GLU A 64 -8.36 -14.51 14.82
N VAL A 65 -8.47 -13.99 13.60
CA VAL A 65 -8.11 -14.72 12.38
C VAL A 65 -6.70 -14.30 11.96
N PRO A 66 -5.77 -15.27 11.78
CA PRO A 66 -4.42 -14.94 11.33
C PRO A 66 -4.42 -14.23 9.99
N VAL A 67 -3.61 -13.17 9.88
CA VAL A 67 -3.39 -12.49 8.60
C VAL A 67 -2.56 -13.41 7.72
N GLY A 68 -3.05 -13.68 6.50
CA GLY A 68 -2.32 -14.49 5.54
C GLY A 68 -1.06 -13.81 5.05
N ASN A 69 0.06 -14.53 5.00
CA ASN A 69 1.33 -14.02 4.49
C ASN A 69 1.52 -14.32 2.99
N GLY A 70 0.45 -14.70 2.31
CA GLY A 70 0.44 -14.98 0.88
C GLY A 70 0.06 -13.78 0.02
N ALA A 71 0.02 -12.56 0.59
CA ALA A 71 -0.36 -11.36 -0.14
C ALA A 71 0.70 -10.27 -0.01
N VAL A 72 0.90 -9.53 -1.08
CA VAL A 72 1.80 -8.37 -1.14
C VAL A 72 1.07 -7.24 -1.85
N LEU A 73 1.16 -6.04 -1.31
CA LEU A 73 0.66 -4.84 -1.97
C LEU A 73 1.75 -4.35 -2.93
N TRP A 74 1.57 -4.63 -4.18
CA TRP A 74 2.57 -4.37 -5.23
C TRP A 74 2.21 -3.13 -6.02
N PHE A 75 3.12 -2.15 -6.03
CA PHE A 75 2.94 -0.91 -6.78
C PHE A 75 4.09 -0.72 -7.77
N GLU A 76 3.78 -0.73 -9.05
CA GLU A 76 4.73 -0.28 -10.07
C GLU A 76 4.67 1.24 -10.11
N VAL A 77 5.81 1.89 -10.00
CA VAL A 77 5.90 3.35 -9.95
C VAL A 77 6.78 3.86 -11.09
N ALA A 78 6.29 4.88 -11.80
CA ALA A 78 6.99 5.43 -12.96
C ALA A 78 8.31 6.11 -12.57
N ASP A 79 8.32 6.83 -11.44
CA ASP A 79 9.54 7.46 -10.91
C ASP A 79 9.97 6.72 -9.66
N PHE A 80 10.70 5.64 -9.87
CA PHE A 80 11.16 4.76 -8.79
C PHE A 80 12.09 5.48 -7.82
N GLU A 81 13.02 6.30 -8.31
CA GLU A 81 13.95 7.04 -7.45
C GLU A 81 13.22 7.99 -6.50
N ALA A 82 12.21 8.70 -7.00
CA ALA A 82 11.40 9.60 -6.18
C ALA A 82 10.61 8.81 -5.12
N ALA A 83 10.07 7.65 -5.48
CA ALA A 83 9.34 6.80 -4.55
C ALA A 83 10.26 6.26 -3.44
N VAL A 84 11.47 5.84 -3.79
CA VAL A 84 12.48 5.41 -2.81
C VAL A 84 12.81 6.56 -1.85
N ALA A 85 13.01 7.77 -2.38
CA ALA A 85 13.29 8.94 -1.54
C ALA A 85 12.15 9.22 -0.56
N ARG A 86 10.89 9.08 -1.00
CA ARG A 86 9.73 9.26 -0.13
C ARG A 86 9.66 8.17 0.95
N ALA A 87 9.97 6.92 0.60
CA ALA A 87 10.02 5.84 1.57
C ALA A 87 11.06 6.10 2.66
N ARG A 88 12.24 6.58 2.28
CA ARG A 88 13.30 6.91 3.22
C ARG A 88 12.93 8.09 4.11
N ALA A 89 12.31 9.12 3.54
CA ALA A 89 11.85 10.28 4.30
C ALA A 89 10.77 9.92 5.31
N LEU A 90 9.91 8.95 4.99
CA LEU A 90 8.91 8.40 5.91
C LEU A 90 9.54 7.59 7.05
N GLY A 91 10.79 7.18 6.94
CA GLY A 91 11.38 6.21 7.85
C GLY A 91 10.72 4.84 7.74
N ALA A 92 10.27 4.46 6.55
CA ALA A 92 9.59 3.20 6.33
C ALA A 92 10.48 2.02 6.73
N THR A 93 9.86 0.98 7.30
CA THR A 93 10.56 -0.25 7.65
C THR A 93 10.93 -0.99 6.37
N VAL A 94 12.23 -1.17 6.14
CA VAL A 94 12.76 -1.83 4.94
C VAL A 94 12.96 -3.31 5.23
N LEU A 95 12.34 -4.16 4.43
CA LEU A 95 12.52 -5.62 4.49
C LEU A 95 13.65 -6.06 3.57
N GLU A 96 13.69 -5.53 2.36
CA GLU A 96 14.76 -5.74 1.38
C GLU A 96 15.04 -4.41 0.70
N ASP A 97 16.28 -3.95 0.80
CA ASP A 97 16.66 -2.68 0.19
C ASP A 97 16.65 -2.77 -1.35
N VAL A 98 16.83 -1.64 -1.99
CA VAL A 98 16.76 -1.56 -3.45
C VAL A 98 17.68 -2.60 -4.08
N HIS A 99 17.11 -3.45 -4.92
CA HIS A 99 17.82 -4.48 -5.63
C HIS A 99 17.18 -4.75 -6.98
N GLU A 100 17.96 -5.31 -7.89
CA GLU A 100 17.45 -5.73 -9.18
C GLU A 100 16.85 -7.13 -9.06
N ASN A 101 15.66 -7.30 -9.62
CA ASN A 101 15.08 -8.64 -9.84
C ASN A 101 15.38 -9.04 -11.29
N PRO A 102 16.35 -9.93 -11.52
CA PRO A 102 16.75 -10.27 -12.87
C PRO A 102 15.67 -11.02 -13.66
N GLY A 103 14.79 -11.72 -12.93
CA GLY A 103 13.67 -12.42 -13.57
C GLY A 103 12.59 -11.49 -14.11
N ALA A 104 12.46 -10.30 -13.54
CA ALA A 104 11.45 -9.30 -13.94
C ALA A 104 12.07 -8.09 -14.63
N ASN A 105 13.40 -8.00 -14.68
CA ASN A 105 14.14 -6.90 -15.31
C ASN A 105 13.74 -5.52 -14.78
N HIS A 106 13.58 -5.40 -13.47
CA HIS A 106 13.26 -4.15 -12.79
C HIS A 106 13.93 -4.08 -11.42
N LEU A 107 13.89 -2.89 -10.81
CA LEU A 107 14.33 -2.66 -9.42
C LEU A 107 13.13 -2.79 -8.49
N GLU A 108 13.39 -3.24 -7.26
CA GLU A 108 12.39 -3.41 -6.21
C GLU A 108 12.89 -2.88 -4.88
N LEU A 109 11.95 -2.35 -4.08
CA LEU A 109 12.15 -2.00 -2.68
C LEU A 109 11.01 -2.63 -1.88
N TRP A 110 11.34 -3.48 -0.92
CA TRP A 110 10.37 -4.20 -0.10
C TRP A 110 10.25 -3.56 1.26
N LEU A 111 9.04 -3.19 1.65
CA LEU A 111 8.72 -2.46 2.86
C LEU A 111 7.65 -3.20 3.67
N ARG A 112 7.57 -2.84 4.95
CA ARG A 112 6.45 -3.22 5.80
C ARG A 112 5.70 -1.95 6.21
N ASP A 113 4.38 -1.95 6.04
CA ASP A 113 3.57 -0.81 6.44
C ASP A 113 3.34 -0.80 7.96
N PRO A 114 2.76 0.28 8.53
CA PRO A 114 2.53 0.36 9.99
C PRO A 114 1.63 -0.74 10.56
N ASP A 115 0.81 -1.39 9.76
CA ASP A 115 -0.07 -2.47 10.18
C ASP A 115 0.50 -3.86 9.95
N GLY A 116 1.68 -3.96 9.35
CA GLY A 116 2.37 -5.22 9.12
C GLY A 116 2.22 -5.78 7.71
N TYR A 117 1.54 -5.08 6.80
CA TYR A 117 1.43 -5.52 5.42
C TYR A 117 2.74 -5.32 4.66
N VAL A 118 3.07 -6.30 3.82
CA VAL A 118 4.22 -6.19 2.94
C VAL A 118 3.85 -5.35 1.73
N VAL A 119 4.66 -4.33 1.45
CA VAL A 119 4.46 -3.39 0.35
C VAL A 119 5.70 -3.41 -0.53
N VAL A 120 5.52 -3.54 -1.83
CA VAL A 120 6.62 -3.50 -2.79
C VAL A 120 6.45 -2.31 -3.72
N LEU A 121 7.51 -1.54 -3.84
CA LEU A 121 7.65 -0.55 -4.91
C LEU A 121 8.54 -1.16 -5.98
N ALA A 122 8.05 -1.17 -7.21
CA ALA A 122 8.79 -1.71 -8.35
C ALA A 122 8.94 -0.64 -9.42
N SER A 123 10.11 -0.62 -10.06
CA SER A 123 10.31 0.22 -11.22
C SER A 123 9.62 -0.40 -12.44
N THR A 124 9.38 0.42 -13.47
CA THR A 124 8.97 -0.14 -14.77
C THR A 124 10.09 -1.00 -15.33
N PRO A 125 9.77 -2.11 -16.01
CA PRO A 125 10.80 -2.95 -16.61
C PRO A 125 11.62 -2.19 -17.65
N ALA A 126 12.92 -2.47 -17.68
CA ALA A 126 13.83 -1.85 -18.63
C ALA A 126 13.68 -2.43 -20.05
#